data_e2e905b6a1d9a66dd65482b4f3b880d3
#
_entry.id   e2e905b6a1d9a66dd65482b4f3b880d3
#
_cell.length_a   1.000
_cell.length_b   1.000
_cell.length_c   1.000
_cell.angle_alpha   90.00
_cell.angle_beta   90.00
_cell.angle_gamma   90.00
#
_symmetry.space_group_name_H-M   'P 1'
#
loop_
_entity.id
_entity.type
_entity.pdbx_description
1 polymer ?
#
loop_
_entity_poly.entity_id
_entity_poly.type
_entity_poly.pdbx_seq_one_letter_code
_entity_poly.pdbx_strand_id
1 'polypeptide(L)'
;IGIFSAFIDDPSVNIIGIEAAGLGIETKYHAATLTKGNVGIIHGMKTIVLQDEFGMILPVHSISAGLDYPGVGPEHAHLQDIGRVSYYAVSDDECINALRLLSKLEGIIPAIESSHALAYLDKLCPTLQKRSNIVVNVSGRGDKDMHTIMDYKKGTIYG
;
A
#
# COMPACT_ATOMS: atom_id res chain seq x y z
N ILE A 1 -3.41 -4.56 -9.46
CA ILE A 1 -4.39 -5.58 -9.88
C ILE A 1 -3.83 -6.56 -10.92
N GLY A 2 -2.95 -6.10 -11.82
CA GLY A 2 -2.44 -6.92 -12.92
C GLY A 2 -1.86 -8.28 -12.51
N ILE A 3 -1.05 -8.33 -11.45
CA ILE A 3 -0.53 -9.61 -10.95
C ILE A 3 -1.61 -10.47 -10.31
N PHE A 4 -2.65 -9.87 -9.71
CA PHE A 4 -3.71 -10.60 -9.04
C PHE A 4 -4.56 -11.39 -10.02
N SER A 5 -4.86 -10.81 -11.19
CA SER A 5 -5.78 -11.40 -12.16
C SER A 5 -5.39 -12.81 -12.61
N ALA A 6 -4.08 -13.10 -12.66
CA ALA A 6 -3.59 -14.43 -13.02
C ALA A 6 -3.84 -15.50 -11.94
N PHE A 7 -4.16 -15.10 -10.70
CA PHE A 7 -4.28 -16.01 -9.55
C PHE A 7 -5.63 -15.91 -8.84
N ILE A 8 -6.56 -15.09 -9.34
CA ILE A 8 -7.88 -14.91 -8.71
C ILE A 8 -8.62 -16.24 -8.57
N ASP A 9 -8.58 -17.06 -9.61
CA ASP A 9 -9.30 -18.34 -9.66
C ASP A 9 -8.54 -19.50 -8.99
N ASP A 10 -7.32 -19.28 -8.49
CA ASP A 10 -6.52 -20.29 -7.80
C ASP A 10 -6.61 -20.14 -6.26
N PRO A 11 -7.45 -20.93 -5.57
CA PRO A 11 -7.62 -20.83 -4.13
C PRO A 11 -6.39 -21.25 -3.33
N SER A 12 -5.42 -21.92 -3.95
CA SER A 12 -4.17 -22.31 -3.28
C SER A 12 -3.20 -21.12 -3.11
N VAL A 13 -3.40 -20.03 -3.84
CA VAL A 13 -2.59 -18.82 -3.77
C VAL A 13 -3.26 -17.79 -2.87
N ASN A 14 -2.62 -17.45 -1.76
CA ASN A 14 -3.02 -16.32 -0.92
C ASN A 14 -2.57 -15.01 -1.57
N ILE A 15 -3.52 -14.10 -1.79
CA ILE A 15 -3.25 -12.80 -2.40
C ILE A 15 -3.36 -11.72 -1.34
N ILE A 16 -2.35 -10.85 -1.27
CA ILE A 16 -2.26 -9.77 -0.28
C ILE A 16 -2.00 -8.45 -1.01
N GLY A 17 -2.81 -7.44 -0.71
CA GLY A 17 -2.60 -6.05 -1.12
C GLY A 17 -2.16 -5.19 0.06
N ILE A 18 -1.29 -4.21 -0.20
CA ILE A 18 -0.80 -3.31 0.85
C ILE A 18 -1.16 -1.87 0.51
N GLU A 19 -1.73 -1.18 1.50
CA GLU A 19 -2.13 0.22 1.44
C GLU A 19 -1.16 1.11 2.24
N ALA A 20 -1.22 2.42 1.99
CA ALA A 20 -0.43 3.41 2.72
C ALA A 20 -1.13 3.85 4.01
N ALA A 21 -0.55 3.50 5.15
CA ALA A 21 -0.96 4.04 6.44
C ALA A 21 -0.39 5.43 6.74
N GLY A 22 0.42 6.02 5.84
CA GLY A 22 0.97 7.35 6.00
C GLY A 22 1.69 7.55 7.34
N LEU A 23 1.26 8.53 8.12
CA LEU A 23 1.77 8.80 9.46
C LEU A 23 1.15 7.91 10.55
N GLY A 24 0.36 6.94 10.18
CA GLY A 24 -0.31 5.98 11.06
C GLY A 24 -1.79 5.88 10.79
N ILE A 25 -2.29 4.64 10.80
CA ILE A 25 -3.68 4.31 10.47
C ILE A 25 -4.73 4.95 11.39
N GLU A 26 -4.34 5.34 12.60
CA GLU A 26 -5.20 6.01 13.58
C GLU A 26 -5.12 7.55 13.50
N THR A 27 -4.29 8.07 12.61
CA THR A 27 -4.18 9.52 12.36
C THR A 27 -5.16 9.94 11.26
N LYS A 28 -5.19 11.26 10.97
CA LYS A 28 -5.91 11.80 9.79
C LYS A 28 -5.05 11.74 8.51
N TYR A 29 -3.79 11.34 8.64
CA TYR A 29 -2.79 11.41 7.59
C TYR A 29 -2.43 10.01 7.08
N HIS A 30 -3.38 9.37 6.40
CA HIS A 30 -3.22 8.06 5.76
C HIS A 30 -4.03 8.00 4.45
N ALA A 31 -3.76 7.00 3.61
CA ALA A 31 -4.50 6.71 2.39
C ALA A 31 -5.00 5.25 2.36
N ALA A 32 -5.19 4.63 3.53
CA ALA A 32 -5.62 3.24 3.65
C ALA A 32 -7.14 3.11 3.47
N THR A 33 -7.55 3.17 2.23
CA THR A 33 -8.95 3.25 1.82
C THR A 33 -9.76 1.99 2.12
N LEU A 34 -9.21 0.80 1.82
CA LEU A 34 -9.89 -0.48 2.08
C LEU A 34 -9.97 -0.79 3.59
N THR A 35 -9.01 -0.29 4.37
CA THR A 35 -8.98 -0.51 5.82
C THR A 35 -9.91 0.42 6.58
N LYS A 36 -10.05 1.69 6.17
CA LYS A 36 -10.75 2.74 6.94
C LYS A 36 -11.90 3.42 6.18
N GLY A 37 -12.03 3.20 4.88
CA GLY A 37 -13.03 3.84 4.04
C GLY A 37 -14.40 3.16 4.09
N ASN A 38 -15.35 3.80 3.44
CA ASN A 38 -16.73 3.33 3.29
C ASN A 38 -17.14 3.39 1.81
N VAL A 39 -18.22 2.71 1.46
CA VAL A 39 -18.78 2.74 0.11
C VAL A 39 -19.18 4.17 -0.25
N GLY A 40 -18.66 4.67 -1.36
CA GLY A 40 -18.94 6.00 -1.87
C GLY A 40 -18.78 6.09 -3.38
N ILE A 41 -18.79 7.31 -3.90
CA ILE A 41 -18.63 7.59 -5.33
C ILE A 41 -17.51 8.60 -5.49
N ILE A 42 -16.50 8.24 -6.30
CA ILE A 42 -15.40 9.12 -6.66
C ILE A 42 -15.11 8.98 -8.16
N HIS A 43 -14.94 10.10 -8.86
CA HIS A 43 -14.70 10.12 -10.32
C HIS A 43 -15.71 9.28 -11.13
N GLY A 44 -16.97 9.23 -10.70
CA GLY A 44 -18.03 8.45 -11.35
C GLY A 44 -18.00 6.95 -11.06
N MET A 45 -17.11 6.48 -10.20
CA MET A 45 -17.01 5.08 -9.78
C MET A 45 -17.63 4.88 -8.40
N LYS A 46 -18.45 3.84 -8.26
CA LYS A 46 -18.85 3.32 -6.94
C LYS A 46 -17.73 2.40 -6.43
N THR A 47 -17.14 2.75 -5.30
CA THR A 47 -16.02 2.00 -4.71
C THR A 47 -15.94 2.29 -3.20
N ILE A 48 -14.84 1.88 -2.55
CA ILE A 48 -14.51 2.29 -1.18
C ILE A 48 -13.74 3.61 -1.25
N VAL A 49 -14.11 4.56 -0.39
CA VAL A 49 -13.58 5.93 -0.38
C VAL A 49 -13.36 6.39 1.06
N LEU A 50 -12.32 7.17 1.29
CA LEU A 50 -12.13 7.91 2.55
C LEU A 50 -13.01 9.16 2.50
N GLN A 51 -14.10 9.16 3.27
CA GLN A 51 -15.10 10.22 3.30
C GLN A 51 -15.62 10.41 4.71
N ASP A 52 -16.17 11.61 4.98
CA ASP A 52 -16.86 11.92 6.22
C ASP A 52 -18.30 11.40 6.24
N GLU A 53 -19.03 11.67 7.32
CA GLU A 53 -20.45 11.27 7.50
C GLU A 53 -21.40 11.90 6.48
N PHE A 54 -20.99 12.99 5.81
CA PHE A 54 -21.77 13.66 4.76
C PHE A 54 -21.37 13.20 3.34
N GLY A 55 -20.41 12.27 3.21
CA GLY A 55 -19.91 11.79 1.92
C GLY A 55 -18.87 12.71 1.27
N MET A 56 -18.34 13.68 2.01
CA MET A 56 -17.27 14.55 1.52
C MET A 56 -15.94 13.82 1.61
N ILE A 57 -15.17 13.85 0.52
CA ILE A 57 -13.85 13.24 0.44
C ILE A 57 -12.91 13.87 1.46
N LEU A 58 -12.28 13.03 2.27
CA LEU A 58 -11.30 13.45 3.26
C LEU A 58 -9.94 13.70 2.60
N PRO A 59 -9.15 14.66 3.12
CA PRO A 59 -7.74 14.77 2.77
C PRO A 59 -7.02 13.51 3.20
N VAL A 60 -6.06 13.07 2.39
CA VAL A 60 -5.26 11.88 2.64
C VAL A 60 -3.77 12.22 2.69
N HIS A 61 -2.96 11.27 3.09
CA HIS A 61 -1.51 11.41 3.06
C HIS A 61 -0.83 10.06 2.82
N SER A 62 0.13 10.09 1.91
CA SER A 62 1.14 9.05 1.72
C SER A 62 2.42 9.69 1.22
N ILE A 63 3.57 9.22 1.69
CA ILE A 63 4.87 9.59 1.11
C ILE A 63 4.99 9.15 -0.36
N SER A 64 4.23 8.15 -0.76
CA SER A 64 4.14 7.68 -2.14
C SER A 64 3.08 8.47 -2.91
N ALA A 65 3.50 9.24 -3.90
CA ALA A 65 2.58 10.00 -4.75
C ALA A 65 1.55 9.09 -5.45
N GLY A 66 1.93 7.86 -5.79
CA GLY A 66 1.01 6.90 -6.43
C GLY A 66 -0.03 6.32 -5.49
N LEU A 67 0.18 6.37 -4.17
CA LEU A 67 -0.75 5.89 -3.15
C LEU A 67 -1.47 7.02 -2.39
N ASP A 68 -1.14 8.27 -2.65
CA ASP A 68 -1.76 9.45 -2.03
C ASP A 68 -3.10 9.76 -2.70
N TYR A 69 -4.09 8.91 -2.45
CA TYR A 69 -5.40 8.97 -3.10
C TYR A 69 -6.50 8.42 -2.16
N PRO A 70 -7.66 9.10 -2.06
CA PRO A 70 -8.72 8.77 -1.09
C PRO A 70 -9.67 7.67 -1.54
N GLY A 71 -9.40 6.96 -2.60
CA GLY A 71 -10.23 5.92 -3.16
C GLY A 71 -9.41 4.72 -3.62
N VAL A 72 -10.09 3.66 -4.03
CA VAL A 72 -9.45 2.44 -4.56
C VAL A 72 -10.19 1.97 -5.81
N GLY A 73 -9.53 1.22 -6.67
CA GLY A 73 -10.15 0.62 -7.84
C GLY A 73 -11.32 -0.30 -7.44
N PRO A 74 -12.49 -0.24 -8.14
CA PRO A 74 -13.66 -1.04 -7.79
C PRO A 74 -13.39 -2.55 -7.74
N GLU A 75 -12.47 -3.03 -8.54
CA GLU A 75 -12.07 -4.45 -8.56
C GLU A 75 -11.38 -4.85 -7.25
N HIS A 76 -10.50 -4.02 -6.69
CA HIS A 76 -9.90 -4.27 -5.39
C HIS A 76 -10.96 -4.27 -4.27
N ALA A 77 -11.91 -3.33 -4.31
CA ALA A 77 -13.02 -3.29 -3.36
C ALA A 77 -13.87 -4.56 -3.44
N HIS A 78 -14.17 -5.04 -4.64
CA HIS A 78 -14.88 -6.29 -4.85
C HIS A 78 -14.11 -7.50 -4.33
N LEU A 79 -12.82 -7.61 -4.63
CA LEU A 79 -11.98 -8.72 -4.17
C LEU A 79 -11.85 -8.79 -2.65
N GLN A 80 -11.88 -7.64 -1.97
CA GLN A 80 -11.96 -7.57 -0.53
C GLN A 80 -13.33 -8.05 -0.02
N ASP A 81 -14.42 -7.56 -0.62
CA ASP A 81 -15.79 -7.85 -0.22
C ASP A 81 -16.10 -9.36 -0.29
N ILE A 82 -15.65 -10.03 -1.34
CA ILE A 82 -15.78 -11.50 -1.47
C ILE A 82 -14.73 -12.30 -0.70
N GLY A 83 -13.83 -11.63 0.03
CA GLY A 83 -12.79 -12.29 0.84
C GLY A 83 -11.69 -12.98 0.03
N ARG A 84 -11.54 -12.65 -1.27
CA ARG A 84 -10.51 -13.28 -2.12
C ARG A 84 -9.13 -12.72 -1.88
N VAL A 85 -9.02 -11.44 -1.54
CA VAL A 85 -7.77 -10.73 -1.27
C VAL A 85 -7.82 -10.12 0.11
N SER A 86 -6.75 -10.28 0.87
CA SER A 86 -6.55 -9.60 2.16
C SER A 86 -5.77 -8.32 1.97
N TYR A 87 -6.20 -7.23 2.63
CA TYR A 87 -5.52 -5.94 2.54
C TYR A 87 -5.01 -5.51 3.90
N TYR A 88 -3.81 -4.96 3.91
CA TYR A 88 -3.14 -4.44 5.11
C TYR A 88 -2.49 -3.11 4.80
N ALA A 89 -2.12 -2.38 5.84
CA ALA A 89 -1.52 -1.06 5.68
C ALA A 89 -0.15 -0.99 6.39
N VAL A 90 0.76 -0.21 5.80
CA VAL A 90 2.09 0.08 6.37
C VAL A 90 2.34 1.58 6.37
N SER A 91 3.08 2.06 7.37
CA SER A 91 3.41 3.47 7.51
C SER A 91 4.53 3.91 6.56
N ASP A 92 4.68 5.23 6.41
CA ASP A 92 5.76 5.83 5.62
C ASP A 92 7.14 5.42 6.16
N ASP A 93 7.31 5.35 7.49
CA ASP A 93 8.55 4.90 8.13
C ASP A 93 8.88 3.44 7.79
N GLU A 94 7.91 2.55 7.90
CA GLU A 94 8.06 1.14 7.54
C GLU A 94 8.45 0.99 6.07
N CYS A 95 7.77 1.74 5.20
CA CYS A 95 8.01 1.74 3.76
C CYS A 95 9.44 2.20 3.43
N ILE A 96 9.90 3.33 3.96
CA ILE A 96 11.25 3.85 3.69
C ILE A 96 12.33 2.95 4.26
N ASN A 97 12.11 2.34 5.42
CA ASN A 97 13.04 1.37 5.99
C ASN A 97 13.18 0.12 5.10
N ALA A 98 12.09 -0.41 4.57
CA ALA A 98 12.11 -1.53 3.64
C ALA A 98 12.81 -1.18 2.31
N LEU A 99 12.58 0.01 1.77
CA LEU A 99 13.28 0.53 0.60
C LEU A 99 14.79 0.54 0.82
N ARG A 100 15.24 1.10 1.95
CA ARG A 100 16.67 1.16 2.30
C ARG A 100 17.27 -0.22 2.48
N LEU A 101 16.52 -1.14 3.11
CA LEU A 101 16.97 -2.50 3.35
C LEU A 101 17.18 -3.24 2.03
N LEU A 102 16.22 -3.22 1.11
CA LEU A 102 16.35 -3.84 -0.21
C LEU A 102 17.53 -3.23 -0.98
N SER A 103 17.63 -1.90 -0.99
CA SER A 103 18.74 -1.21 -1.68
C SER A 103 20.10 -1.61 -1.14
N LYS A 104 20.22 -1.80 0.18
CA LYS A 104 21.48 -2.21 0.84
C LYS A 104 21.84 -3.68 0.56
N LEU A 105 20.83 -4.56 0.56
CA LEU A 105 21.07 -6.01 0.45
C LEU A 105 21.20 -6.48 -1.00
N GLU A 106 20.39 -5.92 -1.90
CA GLU A 106 20.26 -6.41 -3.28
C GLU A 106 20.74 -5.40 -4.33
N GLY A 107 21.09 -4.17 -3.92
CA GLY A 107 21.48 -3.10 -4.87
C GLY A 107 20.32 -2.59 -5.73
N ILE A 108 19.06 -2.89 -5.36
CA ILE A 108 17.87 -2.49 -6.07
C ILE A 108 17.23 -1.32 -5.33
N ILE A 109 16.98 -0.21 -6.02
CA ILE A 109 16.19 0.92 -5.49
C ILE A 109 14.75 0.77 -5.98
N PRO A 110 13.83 0.22 -5.18
CA PRO A 110 12.44 0.06 -5.57
C PRO A 110 11.72 1.41 -5.53
N ALA A 111 10.62 1.56 -6.27
CA ALA A 111 9.72 2.67 -6.10
C ALA A 111 9.12 2.68 -4.69
N ILE A 112 8.77 3.85 -4.16
CA ILE A 112 8.14 3.98 -2.83
C ILE A 112 6.83 3.18 -2.80
N GLU A 113 6.06 3.16 -3.88
CA GLU A 113 4.85 2.35 -4.01
C GLU A 113 5.12 0.87 -3.70
N SER A 114 6.10 0.28 -4.38
CA SER A 114 6.47 -1.13 -4.23
C SER A 114 7.06 -1.45 -2.85
N SER A 115 7.68 -0.46 -2.23
CA SER A 115 8.30 -0.59 -0.91
C SER A 115 7.28 -0.82 0.21
N HIS A 116 6.00 -0.43 0.01
CA HIS A 116 4.92 -0.77 0.93
C HIS A 116 4.73 -2.28 1.01
N ALA A 117 4.72 -2.98 -0.14
CA ALA A 117 4.61 -4.43 -0.15
C ALA A 117 5.82 -5.11 0.52
N LEU A 118 7.03 -4.60 0.29
CA LEU A 118 8.25 -5.09 0.93
C LEU A 118 8.22 -4.92 2.45
N ALA A 119 7.73 -3.76 2.93
CA ALA A 119 7.64 -3.47 4.36
C ALA A 119 6.73 -4.45 5.12
N TYR A 120 5.67 -4.91 4.48
CA TYR A 120 4.77 -5.87 5.12
C TYR A 120 5.39 -7.24 5.36
N LEU A 121 6.48 -7.59 4.68
CA LEU A 121 7.19 -8.86 4.88
C LEU A 121 7.67 -9.05 6.32
N ASP A 122 8.06 -7.98 7.02
CA ASP A 122 8.48 -8.04 8.41
C ASP A 122 7.36 -8.55 9.34
N LYS A 123 6.10 -8.25 8.99
CA LYS A 123 4.90 -8.71 9.71
C LYS A 123 4.43 -10.08 9.22
N LEU A 124 4.54 -10.34 7.93
CA LEU A 124 4.03 -11.56 7.30
C LEU A 124 4.93 -12.78 7.53
N CYS A 125 6.24 -12.65 7.29
CA CYS A 125 7.16 -13.80 7.30
C CYS A 125 7.16 -14.58 8.60
N PRO A 126 7.09 -13.96 9.80
CA PRO A 126 7.03 -14.68 11.07
C PRO A 126 5.78 -15.56 11.25
N THR A 127 4.70 -15.28 10.50
CA THR A 127 3.43 -16.02 10.59
C THR A 127 3.37 -17.21 9.64
N LEU A 128 4.28 -17.29 8.70
CA LEU A 128 4.27 -18.33 7.67
C LEU A 128 4.99 -19.59 8.10
N GLN A 129 4.59 -20.70 7.50
CA GLN A 129 5.30 -21.98 7.67
C GLN A 129 6.69 -21.90 7.02
N LYS A 130 7.64 -22.67 7.57
CA LYS A 130 8.97 -22.83 6.94
C LYS A 130 8.81 -23.35 5.51
N ARG A 131 9.56 -22.77 4.57
CA ARG A 131 9.54 -23.07 3.13
C ARG A 131 8.31 -22.57 2.36
N SER A 132 7.54 -21.63 2.90
CA SER A 132 6.55 -20.91 2.11
C SER A 132 7.23 -20.08 1.02
N ASN A 133 6.66 -20.08 -0.17
CA ASN A 133 7.10 -19.21 -1.25
C ASN A 133 6.33 -17.90 -1.20
N ILE A 134 7.03 -16.78 -1.27
CA ILE A 134 6.45 -15.43 -1.33
C ILE A 134 6.91 -14.77 -2.63
N VAL A 135 5.96 -14.28 -3.40
CA VAL A 135 6.22 -13.45 -4.59
C VAL A 135 5.82 -12.03 -4.28
N VAL A 136 6.77 -11.11 -4.34
CA VAL A 136 6.51 -9.67 -4.17
C VAL A 136 6.64 -8.98 -5.52
N ASN A 137 5.60 -8.23 -5.90
CA ASN A 137 5.62 -7.45 -7.13
C ASN A 137 6.36 -6.12 -6.92
N VAL A 138 7.59 -6.04 -7.40
CA VAL A 138 8.37 -4.81 -7.44
C VAL A 138 8.20 -4.17 -8.81
N SER A 139 7.09 -3.45 -8.99
CA SER A 139 6.62 -2.96 -10.29
C SER A 139 7.25 -1.65 -10.75
N GLY A 140 7.98 -0.96 -9.90
CA GLY A 140 8.57 0.34 -10.22
C GLY A 140 9.98 0.53 -9.68
N ARG A 141 10.69 1.50 -10.26
CA ARG A 141 12.05 1.90 -9.87
C ARG A 141 12.02 3.18 -9.03
N GLY A 142 12.92 3.29 -8.06
CA GLY A 142 12.94 4.39 -7.09
C GLY A 142 13.82 5.58 -7.46
N ASP A 143 14.49 5.58 -8.61
CA ASP A 143 15.29 6.73 -9.06
C ASP A 143 14.45 8.00 -9.24
N LYS A 144 13.18 7.87 -9.61
CA LYS A 144 12.21 8.96 -9.66
C LYS A 144 11.89 9.57 -8.28
N ASP A 145 12.10 8.80 -7.21
CA ASP A 145 11.69 9.13 -5.83
C ASP A 145 12.85 9.67 -4.97
N MET A 146 14.04 9.84 -5.56
CA MET A 146 15.25 10.19 -4.81
C MET A 146 15.11 11.49 -4.01
N HIS A 147 14.41 12.51 -4.54
CA HIS A 147 14.16 13.75 -3.81
C HIS A 147 13.34 13.49 -2.54
N THR A 148 12.24 12.80 -2.66
CA THR A 148 11.37 12.42 -1.54
C THR A 148 12.12 11.62 -0.48
N ILE A 149 12.92 10.63 -0.91
CA ILE A 149 13.72 9.78 -0.01
C ILE A 149 14.78 10.60 0.75
N MET A 150 15.42 11.56 0.07
CA MET A 150 16.44 12.42 0.68
C MET A 150 15.83 13.43 1.66
N ASP A 151 14.69 14.02 1.33
CA ASP A 151 14.00 14.99 2.18
C ASP A 151 13.38 14.31 3.40
N TYR A 152 12.88 13.10 3.26
CA TYR A 152 12.44 12.27 4.38
C TYR A 152 13.57 12.05 5.40
N LYS A 153 14.79 11.77 4.92
CA LYS A 153 15.98 11.61 5.79
C LYS A 153 16.33 12.88 6.56
N LYS A 154 16.03 14.05 5.99
CA LYS A 154 16.31 15.36 6.62
C LYS A 154 15.21 15.81 7.57
N GLY A 155 14.09 15.08 7.66
CA GLY A 155 12.93 15.48 8.45
C GLY A 155 12.14 16.67 7.86
N THR A 156 12.35 16.99 6.59
CA THR A 156 11.76 18.16 5.93
C THR A 156 10.37 17.92 5.35
N ILE A 157 9.92 16.68 5.26
CA ILE A 157 8.63 16.33 4.63
C ILE A 157 7.42 16.68 5.54
N TYR A 158 7.64 16.81 6.84
CA TYR A 158 6.58 17.07 7.83
C TYR A 158 6.73 18.42 8.54
N GLY A 159 7.46 19.38 7.95
CA GLY A 159 7.63 20.73 8.45
C GLY A 159 6.56 21.70 7.98
#